data_c2fa1ac3f517badf94305cb6174d5124
#
_entry.id   c2fa1ac3f517badf94305cb6174d5124
#
_cell.length_a   1.000
_cell.length_b   1.000
_cell.length_c   1.000
_cell.angle_alpha   90.00
_cell.angle_beta   90.00
_cell.angle_gamma   90.00
#
_symmetry.space_group_name_H-M   'P 1'
#
loop_
_entity.id
_entity.type
_entity.pdbx_description
1 polymer ?
#
loop_
_entity_poly.entity_id
_entity_poly.type
_entity_poly.pdbx_seq_one_letter_code
_entity_poly.pdbx_strand_id
1 'polypeptide(L)'
;MIARRRIAKAQQEEALLSFRQSLLDAGTEVNNALVQWQTARGRLKLDEQQVVALTSAVRSAELLMKHSSQNYLEVLTARQTLLQAELDAASDRFDEIQGVINLYRSLGGGSE
;
A
#
# COMPACT_ATOMS: atom_id res chain seq x y z
N MET A 1 -16.69 36.60 40.61
CA MET A 1 -15.33 36.75 40.04
C MET A 1 -14.55 35.43 40.06
N ILE A 2 -14.47 34.76 41.18
CA ILE A 2 -13.72 33.50 41.30
C ILE A 2 -14.29 32.43 40.38
N ALA A 3 -15.60 32.35 40.25
CA ALA A 3 -16.28 31.36 39.37
C ALA A 3 -15.95 31.57 37.90
N ARG A 4 -15.85 32.84 37.45
CA ARG A 4 -15.48 33.15 36.05
C ARG A 4 -14.05 32.75 35.74
N ARG A 5 -13.13 32.96 36.67
CA ARG A 5 -11.72 32.54 36.50
C ARG A 5 -11.59 31.03 36.45
N ARG A 6 -12.36 30.30 37.26
CA ARG A 6 -12.36 28.85 37.25
C ARG A 6 -12.93 28.29 35.93
N ILE A 7 -14.02 28.90 35.45
CA ILE A 7 -14.62 28.49 34.16
C ILE A 7 -13.65 28.76 33.00
N ALA A 8 -13.04 29.98 32.98
CA ALA A 8 -12.09 30.32 31.93
C ALA A 8 -10.88 29.38 31.93
N LYS A 9 -10.37 29.05 33.12
CA LYS A 9 -9.25 28.14 33.27
C LYS A 9 -9.59 26.73 32.85
N ALA A 10 -10.79 26.26 33.20
CA ALA A 10 -11.29 24.95 32.78
C ALA A 10 -11.45 24.87 31.25
N GLN A 11 -12.00 25.91 30.62
CA GLN A 11 -12.11 26.00 29.17
C GLN A 11 -10.74 26.00 28.49
N GLN A 12 -9.77 26.66 29.08
CA GLN A 12 -8.39 26.67 28.55
C GLN A 12 -7.75 25.29 28.63
N GLU A 13 -7.98 24.59 29.75
CA GLU A 13 -7.48 23.22 29.91
C GLU A 13 -8.15 22.25 28.91
N GLU A 14 -9.44 22.39 28.70
CA GLU A 14 -10.18 21.61 27.71
C GLU A 14 -9.64 21.84 26.29
N ALA A 15 -9.38 23.11 25.95
CA ALA A 15 -8.83 23.46 24.64
C ALA A 15 -7.45 22.85 24.45
N LEU A 16 -6.63 22.86 25.52
CA LEU A 16 -5.30 22.28 25.49
C LEU A 16 -5.35 20.75 25.31
N LEU A 17 -6.25 20.09 26.04
CA LEU A 17 -6.43 18.64 25.94
C LEU A 17 -6.96 18.25 24.55
N SER A 18 -7.90 19.02 24.01
CA SER A 18 -8.42 18.82 22.66
C SER A 18 -7.33 18.99 21.61
N PHE A 19 -6.47 19.99 21.78
CA PHE A 19 -5.34 20.21 20.89
C PHE A 19 -4.36 19.03 20.92
N ARG A 20 -4.02 18.55 22.13
CA ARG A 20 -3.15 17.38 22.29
C ARG A 20 -3.74 16.15 21.63
N GLN A 21 -5.06 15.92 21.81
CA GLN A 21 -5.74 14.79 21.19
C GLN A 21 -5.70 14.89 19.67
N SER A 22 -5.90 16.09 19.12
CA SER A 22 -5.80 16.32 17.67
C SER A 22 -4.41 16.02 17.15
N LEU A 23 -3.36 16.41 17.88
CA LEU A 23 -1.98 16.10 17.50
C LEU A 23 -1.70 14.60 17.50
N LEU A 24 -2.19 13.90 18.52
CA LEU A 24 -2.03 12.45 18.63
C LEU A 24 -2.78 11.73 17.49
N ASP A 25 -4.00 12.17 17.19
CA ASP A 25 -4.80 11.61 16.11
C ASP A 25 -4.12 11.83 14.76
N ALA A 26 -3.62 13.04 14.52
CA ALA A 26 -2.90 13.35 13.28
C ALA A 26 -1.64 12.52 13.15
N GLY A 27 -0.87 12.36 14.23
CA GLY A 27 0.31 11.51 14.25
C GLY A 27 0.00 10.05 13.98
N THR A 28 -1.11 9.55 14.53
CA THR A 28 -1.58 8.20 14.31
C THR A 28 -1.99 7.99 12.86
N GLU A 29 -2.71 8.94 12.27
CA GLU A 29 -3.12 8.88 10.87
C GLU A 29 -1.90 8.84 9.93
N VAL A 30 -0.91 9.68 10.17
CA VAL A 30 0.31 9.68 9.37
C VAL A 30 1.05 8.35 9.50
N ASN A 31 1.18 7.86 10.74
CA ASN A 31 1.85 6.59 10.97
C ASN A 31 1.13 5.42 10.28
N ASN A 32 -0.19 5.38 10.38
CA ASN A 32 -0.99 4.33 9.73
C ASN A 32 -0.87 4.40 8.21
N ALA A 33 -0.92 5.61 7.65
CA ALA A 33 -0.77 5.80 6.21
C ALA A 33 0.63 5.40 5.73
N LEU A 34 1.66 5.71 6.52
CA LEU A 34 3.03 5.34 6.21
C LEU A 34 3.21 3.82 6.21
N VAL A 35 2.68 3.13 7.23
CA VAL A 35 2.74 1.66 7.32
C VAL A 35 1.98 1.03 6.16
N GLN A 36 0.81 1.55 5.81
CA GLN A 36 0.02 1.08 4.68
C GLN A 36 0.81 1.19 3.37
N TRP A 37 1.44 2.33 3.15
CA TRP A 37 2.25 2.54 1.96
C TRP A 37 3.46 1.62 1.92
N GLN A 38 4.19 1.48 3.04
CA GLN A 38 5.35 0.60 3.12
C GLN A 38 4.98 -0.86 2.85
N THR A 39 3.83 -1.30 3.37
CA THR A 39 3.33 -2.65 3.16
C THR A 39 2.98 -2.87 1.68
N ALA A 40 2.27 -1.94 1.07
CA ALA A 40 1.90 -2.02 -0.34
C ALA A 40 3.14 -2.00 -1.24
N ARG A 41 4.11 -1.17 -0.92
CA ARG A 41 5.38 -1.08 -1.66
C ARG A 41 6.17 -2.38 -1.57
N GLY A 42 6.22 -2.98 -0.38
CA GLY A 42 6.90 -4.27 -0.17
C GLY A 42 6.24 -5.39 -0.97
N ARG A 43 4.90 -5.42 -0.97
CA ARG A 43 4.15 -6.40 -1.75
C ARG A 43 4.40 -6.24 -3.24
N LEU A 44 4.37 -5.01 -3.75
CA LEU A 44 4.65 -4.72 -5.16
C LEU A 44 6.05 -5.18 -5.56
N LYS A 45 7.03 -4.97 -4.72
CA LYS A 45 8.41 -5.40 -4.98
C LYS A 45 8.51 -6.91 -5.13
N LEU A 46 7.81 -7.66 -4.26
CA LEU A 46 7.76 -9.12 -4.35
C LEU A 46 7.02 -9.56 -5.63
N ASP A 47 5.94 -8.90 -5.99
CA ASP A 47 5.21 -9.19 -7.23
C ASP A 47 6.09 -9.00 -8.46
N GLU A 48 6.87 -7.92 -8.50
CA GLU A 48 7.78 -7.65 -9.61
C GLU A 48 8.84 -8.73 -9.74
N GLN A 49 9.38 -9.20 -8.63
CA GLN A 49 10.33 -10.32 -8.62
C GLN A 49 9.68 -11.60 -9.12
N GLN A 50 8.44 -11.85 -8.72
CA GLN A 50 7.68 -13.01 -9.15
C GLN A 50 7.40 -12.98 -10.66
N VAL A 51 7.03 -11.82 -11.19
CA VAL A 51 6.79 -11.64 -12.63
C VAL A 51 8.06 -11.95 -13.41
N VAL A 52 9.22 -11.46 -12.96
CA VAL A 52 10.50 -11.75 -13.61
C VAL A 52 10.79 -13.25 -13.63
N ALA A 53 10.61 -13.92 -12.50
CA ALA A 53 10.83 -15.36 -12.39
C ALA A 53 9.89 -16.16 -13.29
N LEU A 54 8.59 -15.78 -13.32
CA LEU A 54 7.60 -16.45 -14.13
C LEU A 54 7.78 -16.19 -15.62
N THR A 55 8.26 -15.00 -15.99
CA THR A 55 8.63 -14.70 -17.38
C THR A 55 9.72 -15.66 -17.86
N SER A 56 10.73 -15.90 -17.03
CA SER A 56 11.78 -16.88 -17.33
C SER A 56 11.22 -18.30 -17.44
N ALA A 57 10.28 -18.66 -16.57
CA ALA A 57 9.64 -19.98 -16.60
C ALA A 57 8.87 -20.19 -17.90
N VAL A 58 8.12 -19.18 -18.35
CA VAL A 58 7.40 -19.24 -19.63
C VAL A 58 8.38 -19.43 -20.78
N ARG A 59 9.46 -18.67 -20.80
CA ARG A 59 10.47 -18.76 -21.84
C ARG A 59 11.08 -20.15 -21.89
N SER A 60 11.42 -20.74 -20.74
CA SER A 60 11.95 -22.09 -20.65
C SER A 60 10.95 -23.13 -21.17
N ALA A 61 9.67 -23.01 -20.79
CA ALA A 61 8.62 -23.90 -21.24
C ALA A 61 8.43 -23.82 -22.76
N GLU A 62 8.48 -22.62 -23.33
CA GLU A 62 8.38 -22.41 -24.77
C GLU A 62 9.55 -23.04 -25.54
N LEU A 63 10.75 -22.94 -24.99
CA LEU A 63 11.94 -23.59 -25.58
C LEU A 63 11.79 -25.10 -25.57
N LEU A 64 11.31 -25.68 -24.49
CA LEU A 64 11.06 -27.12 -24.40
C LEU A 64 9.98 -27.55 -25.38
N MET A 65 8.94 -26.75 -25.60
CA MET A 65 7.87 -27.03 -26.54
C MET A 65 8.39 -27.12 -28.00
N LYS A 66 9.40 -26.31 -28.36
CA LYS A 66 10.02 -26.36 -29.68
C LYS A 66 10.65 -27.73 -29.98
N HIS A 67 11.08 -28.42 -28.94
CA HIS A 67 11.74 -29.70 -29.05
C HIS A 67 10.80 -30.89 -28.79
N SER A 68 9.63 -30.61 -28.20
CA SER A 68 8.64 -31.64 -27.90
C SER A 68 7.25 -31.01 -27.80
N SER A 69 6.31 -31.51 -28.61
CA SER A 69 4.90 -31.06 -28.57
C SER A 69 4.17 -31.50 -27.29
N GLN A 70 4.78 -32.36 -26.49
CA GLN A 70 4.17 -32.84 -25.25
C GLN A 70 4.11 -31.78 -24.18
N ASN A 71 4.85 -30.69 -24.34
CA ASN A 71 4.95 -29.60 -23.33
C ASN A 71 3.95 -28.46 -23.56
N TYR A 72 2.98 -28.64 -24.46
CA TYR A 72 2.00 -27.60 -24.77
C TYR A 72 1.20 -27.18 -23.54
N LEU A 73 0.74 -28.16 -22.75
CA LEU A 73 -0.03 -27.88 -21.53
C LEU A 73 0.81 -27.13 -20.49
N GLU A 74 2.09 -27.46 -20.38
CA GLU A 74 3.02 -26.77 -19.49
C GLU A 74 3.17 -25.30 -19.88
N VAL A 75 3.27 -25.01 -21.18
CA VAL A 75 3.35 -23.63 -21.69
C VAL A 75 2.09 -22.85 -21.33
N LEU A 76 0.91 -23.45 -21.56
CA LEU A 76 -0.35 -22.81 -21.20
C LEU A 76 -0.43 -22.51 -19.70
N THR A 77 -0.07 -23.48 -18.86
CA THR A 77 -0.09 -23.32 -17.42
C THR A 77 0.88 -22.21 -16.98
N ALA A 78 2.09 -22.20 -17.54
CA ALA A 78 3.09 -21.19 -17.24
C ALA A 78 2.60 -19.78 -17.62
N ARG A 79 1.98 -19.64 -18.79
CA ARG A 79 1.42 -18.38 -19.27
C ARG A 79 0.27 -17.89 -18.39
N GLN A 80 -0.61 -18.82 -17.95
CA GLN A 80 -1.70 -18.47 -17.03
C GLN A 80 -1.17 -17.98 -15.70
N THR A 81 -0.16 -18.65 -15.16
CA THR A 81 0.47 -18.26 -13.91
C THR A 81 1.13 -16.89 -14.02
N LEU A 82 1.83 -16.63 -15.13
CA LEU A 82 2.43 -15.32 -15.39
C LEU A 82 1.36 -14.23 -15.48
N LEU A 83 0.28 -14.48 -16.22
CA LEU A 83 -0.80 -13.52 -16.35
C LEU A 83 -1.40 -13.18 -15.00
N GLN A 84 -1.63 -14.18 -14.14
CA GLN A 84 -2.15 -13.93 -12.79
C GLN A 84 -1.17 -13.07 -11.97
N ALA A 85 0.12 -13.36 -12.06
CA ALA A 85 1.14 -12.58 -11.37
C ALA A 85 1.19 -11.13 -11.87
N GLU A 86 1.02 -10.92 -13.18
CA GLU A 86 0.97 -9.56 -13.75
C GLU A 86 -0.27 -8.81 -13.28
N LEU A 87 -1.42 -9.49 -13.17
CA LEU A 87 -2.65 -8.89 -12.65
C LEU A 87 -2.49 -8.53 -11.16
N ASP A 88 -1.88 -9.41 -10.39
CA ASP A 88 -1.61 -9.14 -8.97
C ASP A 88 -0.67 -7.94 -8.81
N ALA A 89 0.37 -7.85 -9.64
CA ALA A 89 1.29 -6.73 -9.63
C ALA A 89 0.58 -5.41 -9.98
N ALA A 90 -0.33 -5.44 -10.96
CA ALA A 90 -1.11 -4.25 -11.32
C ALA A 90 -2.03 -3.81 -10.18
N SER A 91 -2.67 -4.75 -9.51
CA SER A 91 -3.52 -4.48 -8.36
C SER A 91 -2.71 -3.89 -7.20
N ASP A 92 -1.56 -4.47 -6.91
CA ASP A 92 -0.71 -4.01 -5.82
C ASP A 92 -0.04 -2.67 -6.14
N ARG A 93 0.22 -2.39 -7.41
CA ARG A 93 0.69 -1.06 -7.84
C ARG A 93 -0.40 -0.01 -7.59
N PHE A 94 -1.64 -0.33 -7.87
CA PHE A 94 -2.77 0.55 -7.55
C PHE A 94 -2.82 0.84 -6.06
N ASP A 95 -2.68 -0.19 -5.23
CA ASP A 95 -2.70 -0.04 -3.77
C ASP A 95 -1.52 0.80 -3.28
N GLU A 96 -0.35 0.66 -3.89
CA GLU A 96 0.82 1.46 -3.54
C GLU A 96 0.59 2.94 -3.86
N ILE A 97 0.03 3.25 -5.03
CA ILE A 97 -0.32 4.62 -5.43
C ILE A 97 -1.38 5.18 -4.48
N GLN A 98 -2.39 4.38 -4.15
CA GLN A 98 -3.42 4.79 -3.20
C GLN A 98 -2.81 5.09 -1.83
N GLY A 99 -1.81 4.31 -1.43
CA GLY A 99 -1.07 4.54 -0.18
C GLY A 99 -0.34 5.87 -0.19
N VAL A 100 0.28 6.24 -1.31
CA VAL A 100 0.93 7.55 -1.47
C VAL A 100 -0.08 8.69 -1.33
N ILE A 101 -1.24 8.55 -1.97
CA ILE A 101 -2.31 9.55 -1.90
C ILE A 101 -2.80 9.70 -0.46
N ASN A 102 -3.02 8.59 0.23
CA ASN A 102 -3.48 8.60 1.61
C ASN A 102 -2.45 9.23 2.55
N LEU A 103 -1.17 8.93 2.33
CA LEU A 103 -0.08 9.54 3.10
C LEU A 103 -0.04 11.05 2.89
N TYR A 104 -0.16 11.50 1.64
CA TYR A 104 -0.20 12.92 1.30
C TYR A 104 -1.36 13.63 2.01
N ARG A 105 -2.55 13.02 1.99
CA ARG A 105 -3.73 13.56 2.67
C ARG A 105 -3.53 13.63 4.18
N SER A 106 -2.93 12.61 4.78
CA SER A 106 -2.71 12.57 6.22
C SER A 106 -1.71 13.62 6.68
N LEU A 107 -0.82 14.04 5.79
CA LEU A 107 0.12 15.14 6.05
C LEU A 107 -0.51 16.53 5.87
N GLY A 108 -1.82 16.58 5.58
CA GLY A 108 -2.56 17.82 5.45
C GLY A 108 -2.52 18.44 4.06
N GLY A 109 -1.92 17.74 3.07
CA GLY A 109 -1.78 18.27 1.72
C GLY A 109 -3.08 18.43 0.95
N GLY A 110 -4.16 17.78 1.39
CA GLY A 110 -5.46 17.86 0.78
C GLY A 110 -6.48 18.67 1.56
N SER A 111 -6.06 19.37 2.62
CA SER A 111 -6.97 20.03 3.54
C SER A 111 -7.38 21.44 3.10
N GLU A 112 -6.88 21.93 2.00
CA GLU A 112 -7.25 23.25 1.49
C GLU A 112 -8.42 23.24 0.54
#